data_de3c39fca438e86f3ca07ccb77f888ba
#
_entry.id   de3c39fca438e86f3ca07ccb77f888ba
#
_cell.length_a   1.000
_cell.length_b   1.000
_cell.length_c   1.000
_cell.angle_alpha   90.00
_cell.angle_beta   90.00
_cell.angle_gamma   90.00
#
_symmetry.space_group_name_H-M   'P 1'
#
loop_
_entity.id
_entity.type
_entity.pdbx_description
1 polymer ?
#
loop_
_entity_poly.entity_id
_entity_poly.type
_entity_poly.pdbx_seq_one_letter_code
_entity_poly.pdbx_strand_id
1 'polypeptide(L)'
;MNSGAPGPLAVRRVKFFGRHRGEVNSSTFSPDGQRLLTASEDGCXYGWETQSGRLLWRLTGHAGPRQFCHFSPDGRLFATTSHDCTTRLWDVAEAKCLRVLKGYQQSVEMASFSPDGKQLASGGWNRQVTLWEVQSGQMLHHLGGHRDSIXSSDFAPSSNSLATGSWDSTICIWDLRMGTPATFHQELEGHSGNISCLCYSASGLLASGSWXKTIHIWKPSTRSLLVQLKGHVTWVKSIAFXPDGSQLASAGYSHMVKVWDCNTGKCIETLKGVLDVAHACAFIPDGKLLVSGAADQARCQSPLLDQITRSLSDISPPQWFSDLKPVSPCPEPMQPGGMNS
;
A
#
# COMPACT_ATOMS: atom_id res chain seq x y z
N MET A 1 -24.90 -8.66 -25.84
CA MET A 1 -23.89 -8.30 -24.94
C MET A 1 -23.55 -9.39 -23.96
N ASN A 2 -22.33 -9.60 -23.72
CA ASN A 2 -21.91 -10.68 -22.86
C ASN A 2 -21.90 -10.21 -21.40
N SER A 3 -22.86 -10.74 -20.65
CA SER A 3 -22.88 -10.46 -19.22
C SER A 3 -22.21 -11.57 -18.44
N GLY A 4 -21.58 -12.48 -19.12
CA GLY A 4 -21.01 -13.63 -18.46
C GLY A 4 -19.69 -13.38 -17.82
N ALA A 5 -18.81 -14.32 -17.95
CA ALA A 5 -17.53 -14.29 -17.29
C ALA A 5 -16.69 -13.11 -17.76
N PRO A 6 -15.89 -12.54 -16.87
CA PRO A 6 -14.94 -11.52 -17.30
C PRO A 6 -13.92 -12.13 -18.25
N GLY A 7 -13.33 -11.29 -19.06
CA GLY A 7 -12.28 -11.72 -19.96
C GLY A 7 -11.03 -12.13 -19.20
N PRO A 8 -10.11 -12.75 -19.91
CA PRO A 8 -8.87 -13.17 -19.27
C PRO A 8 -8.05 -11.97 -18.81
N LEU A 9 -7.22 -12.19 -17.80
CA LEU A 9 -6.28 -11.18 -17.38
C LEU A 9 -5.11 -11.13 -18.34
N ALA A 10 -4.65 -9.95 -18.65
CA ALA A 10 -3.48 -9.71 -19.47
C ALA A 10 -2.49 -8.89 -18.65
N VAL A 11 -1.20 -9.18 -18.83
CA VAL A 11 -0.16 -8.54 -18.06
C VAL A 11 0.82 -7.87 -19.02
N ARG A 12 1.12 -6.61 -18.76
CA ARG A 12 2.16 -5.87 -19.47
C ARG A 12 3.18 -5.43 -18.43
N ARG A 13 4.43 -5.79 -18.64
CA ARG A 13 5.50 -5.44 -17.69
C ARG A 13 6.29 -4.25 -18.18
N VAL A 14 6.48 -3.29 -17.31
CA VAL A 14 7.30 -2.11 -17.56
C VAL A 14 8.57 -2.26 -16.74
N LYS A 15 9.71 -2.21 -17.43
CA LYS A 15 11.01 -2.21 -16.76
C LYS A 15 11.47 -0.77 -16.60
N PHE A 16 11.91 -0.45 -15.40
CA PHE A 16 12.38 0.90 -15.12
C PHE A 16 13.87 0.99 -15.44
N PHE A 17 14.24 2.09 -16.06
CA PHE A 17 15.61 2.34 -16.44
C PHE A 17 16.29 3.12 -15.34
N GLY A 18 17.15 2.49 -14.62
CA GLY A 18 17.84 3.09 -13.52
C GLY A 18 17.85 2.10 -12.38
N ARG A 19 18.85 2.20 -11.57
CA ARG A 19 19.01 1.28 -10.46
C ARG A 19 19.12 2.06 -9.17
N HIS A 20 18.41 1.60 -8.17
CA HIS A 20 18.61 2.11 -6.82
C HIS A 20 19.98 1.67 -6.34
N ARG A 21 20.53 2.46 -5.44
CA ARG A 21 21.82 2.10 -4.83
C ARG A 21 21.64 1.17 -3.65
N GLY A 22 20.40 0.90 -3.27
CA GLY A 22 20.10 -0.01 -2.20
C GLY A 22 18.79 -0.69 -2.45
N GLU A 23 18.40 -1.50 -1.50
CA GLU A 23 17.17 -2.26 -1.60
C GLU A 23 15.96 -1.32 -1.62
N VAL A 24 14.96 -1.66 -2.44
CA VAL A 24 13.69 -0.93 -2.45
C VAL A 24 12.86 -1.39 -1.26
N ASN A 25 12.44 -0.46 -0.41
CA ASN A 25 11.69 -0.77 0.79
C ASN A 25 10.19 -0.57 0.64
N SER A 26 9.79 0.35 -0.22
CA SER A 26 8.41 0.76 -0.30
C SER A 26 8.16 1.36 -1.67
N SER A 27 6.92 1.29 -2.11
CA SER A 27 6.52 2.00 -3.31
C SER A 27 5.06 2.40 -3.19
N THR A 28 4.67 3.40 -3.98
CA THR A 28 3.30 3.86 -3.99
C THR A 28 3.00 4.48 -5.34
N PHE A 29 1.75 4.33 -5.78
CA PHE A 29 1.30 4.90 -7.04
C PHE A 29 0.59 6.22 -6.82
N SER A 30 0.76 7.14 -7.76
CA SER A 30 -0.09 8.33 -7.75
C SER A 30 -1.54 7.92 -8.00
N PRO A 31 -2.49 8.75 -7.57
CA PRO A 31 -3.90 8.36 -7.72
C PRO A 31 -4.32 8.10 -9.17
N ASP A 32 -3.73 8.80 -10.13
CA ASP A 32 -4.05 8.57 -11.54
C ASP A 32 -3.25 7.42 -12.14
N GLY A 33 -2.36 6.80 -11.35
CA GLY A 33 -1.56 5.68 -11.82
C GLY A 33 -0.42 6.03 -12.74
N GLN A 34 -0.18 7.31 -13.01
CA GLN A 34 0.82 7.68 -14.00
C GLN A 34 2.22 7.78 -13.44
N ARG A 35 2.35 7.86 -12.14
CA ARG A 35 3.66 7.94 -11.49
C ARG A 35 3.79 6.89 -10.41
N LEU A 36 5.01 6.43 -10.23
CA LEU A 36 5.35 5.52 -9.15
C LEU A 36 6.49 6.14 -8.36
N LEU A 37 6.37 6.07 -7.05
CA LEU A 37 7.40 6.51 -6.14
C LEU A 37 7.98 5.28 -5.47
N THR A 38 9.30 5.18 -5.44
CA THR A 38 9.95 4.10 -4.72
C THR A 38 10.92 4.68 -3.71
N ALA A 39 11.02 4.02 -2.58
CA ALA A 39 11.90 4.43 -1.49
C ALA A 39 12.92 3.34 -1.24
N SER A 40 14.12 3.73 -0.93
CA SER A 40 15.25 2.82 -0.95
C SER A 40 16.08 2.92 0.32
N GLU A 41 16.83 1.84 0.58
CA GLU A 41 17.78 1.80 1.68
C GLU A 41 18.86 2.86 1.55
N ASP A 42 19.10 3.35 0.35
CA ASP A 42 20.13 4.37 0.16
C ASP A 42 19.68 5.77 0.60
N GLY A 43 18.45 5.88 1.10
CA GLY A 43 17.95 7.15 1.61
C GLY A 43 17.29 8.02 0.57
N CYS A 44 17.11 7.50 -0.64
CA CYS A 44 16.57 8.29 -1.76
C CYS A 44 15.18 7.84 -2.15
N UNK A 45 14.29 8.62 -2.76
CA UNK A 45 13.15 8.35 -3.23
C UNK A 45 13.29 8.48 -4.59
N TYR A 46 12.75 7.84 -5.39
CA TYR A 46 12.83 7.89 -6.86
C TYR A 46 11.44 8.02 -7.43
N GLY A 47 11.28 8.88 -8.40
CA GLY A 47 10.00 9.03 -9.10
C GLY A 47 10.11 8.52 -10.53
N TRP A 48 9.09 7.75 -10.96
CA TRP A 48 9.10 7.08 -12.26
C TRP A 48 7.82 7.36 -13.00
N GLU A 49 7.90 7.37 -14.32
CA GLU A 49 6.73 7.39 -15.18
C GLU A 49 6.30 5.96 -15.44
N THR A 50 5.05 5.64 -15.13
CA THR A 50 4.62 4.24 -15.17
C THR A 50 4.47 3.70 -16.58
N GLN A 51 4.13 4.56 -17.56
CA GLN A 51 3.96 4.06 -18.94
C GLN A 51 5.28 3.67 -19.59
N SER A 52 6.31 4.47 -19.37
CA SER A 52 7.57 4.28 -20.06
C SER A 52 8.66 3.65 -19.20
N GLY A 53 8.51 3.70 -17.89
CA GLY A 53 9.58 3.29 -16.98
C GLY A 53 10.69 4.32 -16.84
N ARG A 54 10.48 5.53 -17.36
CA ARG A 54 11.48 6.57 -17.32
C ARG A 54 11.62 7.16 -15.94
N LEU A 55 12.85 7.33 -15.50
CA LEU A 55 13.13 8.00 -14.22
C LEU A 55 12.86 9.48 -14.37
N LEU A 56 12.01 10.01 -13.51
CA LEU A 56 11.66 11.43 -13.53
C LEU A 56 12.59 12.23 -12.63
N TRP A 57 12.84 11.72 -11.42
CA TRP A 57 13.72 12.40 -10.49
C TRP A 57 14.20 11.43 -9.42
N ARG A 58 15.32 11.81 -8.83
CA ARG A 58 15.92 11.14 -7.70
C ARG A 58 16.11 12.17 -6.60
N LEU A 59 15.52 11.95 -5.47
CA LEU A 59 15.51 12.92 -4.38
C LEU A 59 16.26 12.37 -3.19
N THR A 60 17.05 13.22 -2.58
CA THR A 60 17.72 12.91 -1.32
C THR A 60 17.17 13.82 -0.24
N GLY A 61 17.26 13.40 0.99
CA GLY A 61 16.77 14.22 2.08
C GLY A 61 16.83 13.52 3.41
N HIS A 62 16.39 12.27 3.42
CA HIS A 62 16.44 11.51 4.66
C HIS A 62 17.86 11.03 4.93
N ALA A 63 18.23 11.03 6.19
CA ALA A 63 19.55 10.59 6.59
C ALA A 63 19.62 9.10 6.88
N GLY A 64 18.47 8.44 6.97
CA GLY A 64 18.44 7.03 7.34
C GLY A 64 17.76 6.17 6.30
N PRO A 65 17.89 4.86 6.45
CA PRO A 65 17.26 3.93 5.53
C PRO A 65 15.80 3.69 5.87
N ARG A 66 15.20 2.76 5.15
CA ARG A 66 13.86 2.23 5.42
C ARG A 66 12.81 3.31 5.34
N GLN A 67 12.62 3.77 4.15
CA GLN A 67 11.66 4.82 3.91
C GLN A 67 10.32 4.24 3.49
N PHE A 68 9.26 4.91 3.88
CA PHE A 68 7.91 4.65 3.41
C PHE A 68 7.46 5.88 2.63
N CYS A 69 6.56 5.70 1.68
CA CYS A 69 6.12 6.81 0.86
C CYS A 69 4.64 6.69 0.53
N HIS A 70 3.99 7.84 0.30
CA HIS A 70 2.56 7.89 0.06
C HIS A 70 2.21 9.18 -0.66
N PHE A 71 1.41 9.09 -1.73
CA PHE A 71 0.94 10.27 -2.44
C PHE A 71 -0.28 10.88 -1.77
N SER A 72 -0.44 12.20 -1.90
CA SER A 72 -1.68 12.84 -1.50
C SER A 72 -2.80 12.48 -2.48
N PRO A 73 -4.06 12.62 -2.05
CA PRO A 73 -5.18 12.22 -2.93
C PRO A 73 -5.25 13.00 -4.23
N ASP A 74 -4.81 14.25 -4.25
CA ASP A 74 -4.84 15.05 -5.47
C ASP A 74 -3.56 14.89 -6.31
N GLY A 75 -2.61 14.08 -5.82
CA GLY A 75 -1.39 13.82 -6.56
C GLY A 75 -0.36 14.95 -6.53
N ARG A 76 -0.62 16.02 -5.82
CA ARG A 76 0.29 17.18 -5.81
C ARG A 76 1.44 17.04 -4.84
N LEU A 77 1.26 16.26 -3.79
CA LEU A 77 2.27 16.07 -2.75
C LEU A 77 2.54 14.60 -2.56
N PHE A 78 3.68 14.32 -1.93
CA PHE A 78 3.89 13.01 -1.34
C PHE A 78 4.63 13.16 -0.03
N ALA A 79 4.48 12.15 0.80
CA ALA A 79 5.15 12.09 2.10
C ALA A 79 6.12 10.94 2.11
N THR A 80 7.25 11.12 2.77
CA THR A 80 8.21 10.05 3.01
C THR A 80 8.56 10.00 4.48
N THR A 81 8.84 8.81 4.97
CA THR A 81 9.22 8.59 6.37
C THR A 81 10.53 7.81 6.43
N SER A 82 11.19 7.86 7.58
CA SER A 82 12.51 7.25 7.65
C SER A 82 12.90 6.86 9.07
N HIS A 83 13.91 6.00 9.14
CA HIS A 83 14.64 5.71 10.38
C HIS A 83 15.30 6.96 10.98
N ASP A 84 15.45 8.03 10.21
CA ASP A 84 16.02 9.26 10.75
C ASP A 84 15.04 10.00 11.66
N CYS A 85 13.87 9.39 11.89
CA CYS A 85 12.86 9.89 12.82
C CYS A 85 12.10 11.09 12.31
N THR A 86 12.09 11.29 10.99
CA THR A 86 11.35 12.41 10.40
C THR A 86 10.36 11.92 9.36
N THR A 87 9.39 12.79 9.08
CA THR A 87 8.51 12.69 7.93
C THR A 87 8.71 13.94 7.10
N ARG A 88 8.80 13.78 5.79
CA ARG A 88 8.98 14.92 4.89
C ARG A 88 7.83 15.01 3.92
N LEU A 89 7.43 16.23 3.61
CA LEU A 89 6.41 16.52 2.60
C LEU A 89 7.09 17.13 1.39
N TRP A 90 6.73 16.63 0.22
CA TRP A 90 7.38 17.02 -1.04
C TRP A 90 6.36 17.48 -2.03
N ASP A 91 6.75 18.45 -2.87
CA ASP A 91 5.95 18.89 -4.00
C ASP A 91 6.28 18.02 -5.22
N VAL A 92 5.25 17.44 -5.82
CA VAL A 92 5.47 16.53 -6.95
C VAL A 92 5.97 17.28 -8.18
N ALA A 93 5.34 18.42 -8.50
CA ALA A 93 5.67 19.13 -9.73
C ALA A 93 7.10 19.64 -9.74
N GLU A 94 7.57 20.16 -8.60
CA GLU A 94 8.92 20.72 -8.50
C GLU A 94 9.93 19.75 -7.90
N ALA A 95 9.47 18.60 -7.42
CA ALA A 95 10.33 17.59 -6.82
C ALA A 95 11.18 18.20 -5.70
N LYS A 96 10.53 18.87 -4.77
CA LYS A 96 11.19 19.71 -3.79
C LYS A 96 10.59 19.48 -2.42
N CYS A 97 11.44 19.40 -1.40
CA CYS A 97 10.97 19.22 -0.03
C CYS A 97 10.37 20.52 0.49
N LEU A 98 9.12 20.44 0.89
CA LEU A 98 8.41 21.60 1.44
C LEU A 98 8.54 21.70 2.94
N ARG A 99 8.49 20.56 3.65
CA ARG A 99 8.50 20.56 5.09
C ARG A 99 9.20 19.33 5.62
N VAL A 100 9.85 19.49 6.77
CA VAL A 100 10.38 18.38 7.54
C VAL A 100 9.62 18.35 8.85
N LEU A 101 8.88 17.27 9.09
CA LEU A 101 8.06 17.14 10.28
C LEU A 101 8.84 16.34 11.30
N LYS A 102 9.17 17.00 12.40
CA LYS A 102 9.98 16.42 13.47
C LYS A 102 9.14 16.27 14.72
N GLY A 103 9.62 15.50 15.66
CA GLY A 103 8.91 15.29 16.91
C GLY A 103 8.89 13.84 17.33
N TYR A 104 9.43 12.98 16.50
CA TYR A 104 9.57 11.57 16.85
C TYR A 104 10.92 11.33 17.48
N GLN A 105 10.97 10.29 18.29
CA GLN A 105 12.22 9.85 18.87
C GLN A 105 12.65 8.50 18.36
N GLN A 106 11.86 7.89 17.48
CA GLN A 106 12.15 6.58 16.92
C GLN A 106 11.74 6.55 15.47
N SER A 107 12.08 5.47 14.80
CA SER A 107 11.83 5.31 13.38
C SER A 107 10.36 5.53 13.03
N VAL A 108 10.11 6.28 11.96
CA VAL A 108 8.76 6.50 11.43
C VAL A 108 8.57 5.52 10.29
N GLU A 109 7.52 4.71 10.37
CA GLU A 109 7.33 3.57 9.48
C GLU A 109 6.17 3.72 8.53
N MET A 110 5.26 4.65 8.77
CA MET A 110 4.10 4.83 7.90
C MET A 110 3.64 6.28 7.90
N ALA A 111 2.98 6.65 6.82
CA ALA A 111 2.27 7.92 6.72
C ALA A 111 1.13 7.74 5.73
N SER A 112 0.03 8.44 5.98
CA SER A 112 -1.07 8.45 5.02
C SER A 112 -1.80 9.79 5.09
N PHE A 113 -2.26 10.25 3.93
CA PHE A 113 -3.03 11.48 3.83
C PHE A 113 -4.51 11.20 4.02
N SER A 114 -5.21 12.16 4.63
CA SER A 114 -6.67 12.08 4.65
C SER A 114 -7.21 12.30 3.24
N PRO A 115 -8.41 11.76 2.95
CA PRO A 115 -8.97 11.94 1.60
C PRO A 115 -9.20 13.39 1.21
N ASP A 116 -9.44 14.26 2.17
CA ASP A 116 -9.59 15.70 1.84
C ASP A 116 -8.24 16.41 1.69
N GLY A 117 -7.14 15.70 1.92
CA GLY A 117 -5.81 16.25 1.76
C GLY A 117 -5.35 17.17 2.87
N LYS A 118 -6.14 17.36 3.91
CA LYS A 118 -5.83 18.35 4.94
C LYS A 118 -4.96 17.83 6.05
N GLN A 119 -4.99 16.52 6.29
CA GLN A 119 -4.23 15.93 7.39
C GLN A 119 -3.33 14.83 6.91
N LEU A 120 -2.26 14.61 7.65
CA LEU A 120 -1.35 13.50 7.46
C LEU A 120 -1.22 12.76 8.78
N ALA A 121 -1.36 11.44 8.74
CA ALA A 121 -1.09 10.60 9.88
C ALA A 121 0.27 9.96 9.70
N SER A 122 1.04 9.86 10.77
CA SER A 122 2.32 9.16 10.73
C SER A 122 2.52 8.41 12.03
N GLY A 123 3.37 7.38 11.97
CA GLY A 123 3.62 6.58 13.14
C GLY A 123 4.70 5.56 12.90
N GLY A 124 5.08 4.87 13.96
CA GLY A 124 6.12 3.87 13.83
C GLY A 124 6.48 3.23 15.16
N TRP A 125 7.78 3.17 15.43
CA TRP A 125 8.30 2.41 16.56
C TRP A 125 7.90 2.99 17.92
N ASN A 126 7.54 4.28 17.97
CA ASN A 126 7.16 4.87 19.26
C ASN A 126 5.73 4.51 19.67
N ARG A 127 5.02 3.74 18.85
CA ARG A 127 3.69 3.22 19.16
C ARG A 127 2.60 4.29 19.22
N GLN A 128 2.90 5.48 18.77
CA GLN A 128 1.92 6.57 18.73
C GLN A 128 1.66 6.98 17.29
N VAL A 129 0.44 7.42 17.05
CA VAL A 129 0.07 8.06 15.78
C VAL A 129 0.11 9.55 16.00
N THR A 130 0.76 10.27 15.10
CA THR A 130 0.78 11.72 15.13
C THR A 130 -0.01 12.23 13.94
N LEU A 131 -0.90 13.17 14.18
CA LEU A 131 -1.66 13.84 13.14
C LEU A 131 -1.08 15.23 12.92
N TRP A 132 -0.89 15.55 11.65
CA TRP A 132 -0.31 16.82 11.24
C TRP A 132 -1.26 17.55 10.31
N GLU A 133 -1.29 18.87 10.40
CA GLU A 133 -1.97 19.68 9.39
C GLU A 133 -1.02 19.85 8.21
N VAL A 134 -1.49 19.46 7.00
CA VAL A 134 -0.60 19.43 5.85
C VAL A 134 -0.15 20.82 5.46
N GLN A 135 -1.08 21.77 5.42
CA GLN A 135 -0.75 23.10 4.91
C GLN A 135 0.27 23.83 5.78
N SER A 136 0.13 23.76 7.09
CA SER A 136 1.01 24.49 8.00
C SER A 136 2.17 23.66 8.52
N GLY A 137 2.04 22.34 8.47
CA GLY A 137 3.03 21.47 9.12
C GLY A 137 2.85 21.36 10.61
N GLN A 138 1.78 21.91 11.15
CA GLN A 138 1.57 21.95 12.58
C GLN A 138 1.09 20.59 13.08
N MET A 139 1.64 20.17 14.20
CA MET A 139 1.20 18.93 14.84
C MET A 139 -0.13 19.17 15.53
N LEU A 140 -1.10 18.30 15.27
CA LEU A 140 -2.45 18.45 15.80
C LEU A 140 -2.68 17.58 17.03
N HIS A 141 -2.35 16.29 16.93
CA HIS A 141 -2.65 15.34 17.99
C HIS A 141 -1.63 14.23 18.02
N HIS A 142 -1.42 13.67 19.21
CA HIS A 142 -0.78 12.36 19.40
C HIS A 142 -1.85 11.39 19.85
N LEU A 143 -1.92 10.23 19.19
CA LEU A 143 -2.91 9.21 19.51
C LEU A 143 -2.19 7.98 20.03
N GLY A 144 -2.41 7.64 21.29
CA GLY A 144 -1.76 6.50 21.92
C GLY A 144 -2.77 5.42 22.22
N GLY A 145 -2.41 4.18 21.95
CA GLY A 145 -3.30 3.05 22.22
C GLY A 145 -2.76 1.73 21.73
N HIS A 146 -1.86 1.77 20.77
CA HIS A 146 -1.22 0.53 20.33
C HIS A 146 -0.14 0.12 21.32
N ARG A 147 0.05 -1.19 21.42
CA ARG A 147 1.02 -1.78 22.35
C ARG A 147 2.33 -2.13 21.67
N ASP A 148 2.44 -1.89 20.37
CA ASP A 148 3.66 -2.16 19.62
C ASP A 148 3.72 -1.23 18.42
N SER A 149 4.73 -1.38 17.60
CA SER A 149 4.97 -0.54 16.44
C SER A 149 3.77 -0.48 15.50
N ILE A 150 3.63 0.66 14.85
CA ILE A 150 2.54 0.89 13.92
C ILE A 150 3.07 0.80 12.50
N UNK A 151 2.32 0.07 11.80
CA UNK A 151 2.87 -0.17 10.59
C UNK A 151 2.07 0.21 9.47
N SER A 152 0.82 0.37 9.70
CA SER A 152 -0.05 0.68 8.55
C SER A 152 -1.17 1.61 8.99
N SER A 153 -1.74 2.32 8.03
CA SER A 153 -2.85 3.23 8.32
C SER A 153 -3.62 3.54 7.06
N ASP A 154 -4.86 3.95 7.23
CA ASP A 154 -5.65 4.53 6.16
C ASP A 154 -6.80 5.31 6.77
N PHE A 155 -7.14 6.45 6.17
CA PHE A 155 -8.29 7.24 6.61
C PHE A 155 -9.56 6.70 5.97
N ALA A 156 -10.66 6.80 6.70
CA ALA A 156 -11.97 6.51 6.13
C ALA A 156 -12.31 7.53 5.05
N PRO A 157 -13.21 7.16 4.11
CA PRO A 157 -13.54 8.08 3.02
C PRO A 157 -14.05 9.44 3.48
N SER A 158 -14.68 9.50 4.64
CA SER A 158 -15.20 10.76 5.17
C SER A 158 -14.12 11.68 5.74
N SER A 159 -12.91 11.17 5.94
CA SER A 159 -11.83 11.85 6.67
C SER A 159 -12.12 12.02 8.16
N ASN A 160 -13.21 11.44 8.65
CA ASN A 160 -13.61 11.59 10.06
C ASN A 160 -13.09 10.51 10.96
N SER A 161 -12.47 9.48 10.40
CA SER A 161 -11.84 8.47 11.22
C SER A 161 -10.62 7.92 10.52
N LEU A 162 -9.76 7.30 11.32
CA LEU A 162 -8.48 6.78 10.87
C LEU A 162 -8.33 5.37 11.42
N ALA A 163 -7.92 4.44 10.56
CA ALA A 163 -7.56 3.09 11.00
C ALA A 163 -6.04 2.99 11.05
N THR A 164 -5.54 2.39 12.11
CA THR A 164 -4.11 2.10 12.22
C THR A 164 -3.93 0.64 12.60
N GLY A 165 -2.92 0.02 12.01
CA GLY A 165 -2.60 -1.38 12.26
C GLY A 165 -1.21 -1.52 12.82
N SER A 166 -1.03 -2.53 13.67
CA SER A 166 0.16 -2.62 14.48
C SER A 166 0.72 -4.04 14.53
N TRP A 167 1.96 -4.12 14.97
CA TRP A 167 2.58 -5.39 15.32
C TRP A 167 1.92 -6.02 16.54
N ASP A 168 1.06 -5.27 17.26
CA ASP A 168 0.31 -5.86 18.36
C ASP A 168 -0.89 -6.70 17.88
N SER A 169 -1.05 -6.83 16.56
CA SER A 169 -2.09 -7.65 15.92
C SER A 169 -3.47 -7.02 15.96
N THR A 170 -3.57 -5.78 16.36
CA THR A 170 -4.87 -5.10 16.42
C THR A 170 -4.95 -3.96 15.43
N ILE A 171 -6.17 -3.58 15.13
CA ILE A 171 -6.49 -2.38 14.36
C ILE A 171 -7.19 -1.44 15.32
N CYS A 172 -6.73 -0.19 15.38
CA CYS A 172 -7.42 0.85 16.13
C CYS A 172 -8.16 1.75 15.16
N ILE A 173 -9.39 2.04 15.45
CA ILE A 173 -10.21 2.99 14.68
C ILE A 173 -10.37 4.22 15.53
N TRP A 174 -9.77 5.32 15.10
CA TRP A 174 -9.75 6.58 15.85
C TRP A 174 -10.84 7.49 15.32
N ASP A 175 -11.62 8.06 16.22
CA ASP A 175 -12.69 8.99 15.87
C ASP A 175 -12.11 10.39 15.89
N LEU A 176 -12.06 11.03 14.72
CA LEU A 176 -11.44 12.34 14.58
C LEU A 176 -12.45 13.47 14.48
N ARG A 177 -13.74 13.17 14.70
CA ARG A 177 -14.76 14.21 14.61
C ARG A 177 -14.56 15.27 15.69
N MET A 178 -14.89 16.50 15.32
CA MET A 178 -14.76 17.62 16.24
C MET A 178 -15.60 17.34 17.50
N GLY A 179 -15.03 17.67 18.65
CA GLY A 179 -15.72 17.43 19.91
C GLY A 179 -15.49 16.06 20.51
N THR A 180 -14.85 15.18 19.78
CA THR A 180 -14.52 13.83 20.27
C THR A 180 -13.13 13.85 20.92
N PRO A 181 -12.94 13.20 22.07
CA PRO A 181 -11.59 13.15 22.63
C PRO A 181 -10.62 12.51 21.66
N ALA A 182 -9.43 13.09 21.56
CA ALA A 182 -8.44 12.63 20.59
C ALA A 182 -7.95 11.22 20.88
N THR A 183 -8.10 10.74 22.12
CA THR A 183 -7.67 9.38 22.46
C THR A 183 -8.76 8.34 22.24
N PHE A 184 -9.96 8.75 21.84
CA PHE A 184 -11.04 7.79 21.67
C PHE A 184 -10.78 6.88 20.49
N HIS A 185 -10.87 5.59 20.72
CA HIS A 185 -10.70 4.63 19.65
C HIS A 185 -11.42 3.33 20.00
N GLN A 186 -11.64 2.53 18.95
CA GLN A 186 -12.14 1.16 19.07
C GLN A 186 -11.06 0.23 18.54
N GLU A 187 -11.00 -0.97 19.09
CA GLU A 187 -10.06 -1.97 18.62
C GLU A 187 -10.80 -3.07 17.88
N LEU A 188 -10.24 -3.48 16.75
CA LEU A 188 -10.72 -4.65 16.01
C LEU A 188 -9.68 -5.75 16.19
N GLU A 189 -10.11 -6.86 16.77
CA GLU A 189 -9.24 -7.99 17.05
C GLU A 189 -9.65 -9.19 16.24
N GLY A 190 -8.70 -9.95 15.78
CA GLY A 190 -8.99 -11.14 14.99
C GLY A 190 -7.80 -11.63 14.21
N HIS A 191 -6.85 -10.76 13.90
CA HIS A 191 -5.61 -11.21 13.30
C HIS A 191 -4.72 -11.83 14.35
N SER A 192 -3.92 -12.81 13.92
CA SER A 192 -2.99 -13.47 14.82
C SER A 192 -1.55 -13.01 14.64
N GLY A 193 -1.34 -11.98 13.82
CA GLY A 193 0.00 -11.48 13.58
C GLY A 193 -0.01 -10.03 13.19
N ASN A 194 1.17 -9.52 12.88
CA ASN A 194 1.35 -8.12 12.53
C ASN A 194 0.40 -7.69 11.41
N ILE A 195 -0.14 -6.49 11.54
CA ILE A 195 -1.01 -5.92 10.51
C ILE A 195 -0.11 -5.13 9.55
N SER A 196 0.04 -5.62 8.34
CA SER A 196 1.00 -5.06 7.40
C SER A 196 0.40 -4.05 6.44
N CYS A 197 -0.90 -4.08 6.23
CA CYS A 197 -1.54 -3.14 5.32
C CYS A 197 -3.01 -2.98 5.66
N LEU A 198 -3.52 -1.80 5.34
CA LEU A 198 -4.92 -1.42 5.58
C LEU A 198 -5.41 -0.64 4.39
N CYS A 199 -6.68 -0.81 4.05
CA CYS A 199 -7.27 -0.07 2.94
C CYS A 199 -8.78 0.02 3.15
N TYR A 200 -9.32 1.24 3.09
CA TYR A 200 -10.76 1.43 3.11
C TYR A 200 -11.32 1.36 1.69
N SER A 201 -12.49 0.78 1.57
CA SER A 201 -13.24 0.89 0.33
C SER A 201 -13.99 2.22 0.30
N ALA A 202 -14.49 2.59 -0.88
CA ALA A 202 -15.25 3.83 -1.00
C ALA A 202 -16.51 3.81 -0.16
N SER A 203 -17.04 2.64 0.16
CA SER A 203 -18.26 2.53 0.98
C SER A 203 -17.97 2.41 2.47
N GLY A 204 -16.70 2.42 2.86
CA GLY A 204 -16.36 2.41 4.28
C GLY A 204 -16.06 1.05 4.87
N LEU A 205 -15.98 0.01 4.06
CA LEU A 205 -15.45 -1.27 4.54
C LEU A 205 -13.93 -1.17 4.66
N LEU A 206 -13.37 -1.93 5.58
CA LEU A 206 -11.93 -1.89 5.82
C LEU A 206 -11.34 -3.26 5.56
N ALA A 207 -10.29 -3.29 4.77
CA ALA A 207 -9.51 -4.52 4.55
C ALA A 207 -8.20 -4.41 5.29
N SER A 208 -7.78 -5.49 5.91
CA SER A 208 -6.51 -5.56 6.62
C SER A 208 -5.76 -6.82 6.21
N GLY A 209 -4.46 -6.67 5.94
CA GLY A 209 -3.61 -7.78 5.59
C GLY A 209 -2.58 -8.02 6.68
N SER A 210 -2.14 -9.28 6.82
CA SER A 210 -1.30 -9.66 7.94
C SER A 210 -0.17 -10.58 7.52
N TRP A 211 0.83 -10.60 8.35
CA TRP A 211 1.88 -11.60 8.24
C TRP A 211 1.36 -13.02 8.43
N UNK A 212 0.23 -13.00 8.93
CA UNK A 212 -0.30 -14.15 9.08
C UNK A 212 -0.90 -14.67 7.96
N LYS A 213 -0.68 -14.19 6.96
CA LYS A 213 -1.06 -14.66 5.64
C LYS A 213 -2.54 -14.49 5.32
N THR A 214 -3.28 -13.83 6.14
CA THR A 214 -4.72 -13.68 5.94
C THR A 214 -5.06 -12.23 5.67
N ILE A 215 -6.23 -12.02 5.05
CA ILE A 215 -6.83 -10.71 4.85
C ILE A 215 -8.20 -10.77 5.48
N HIS A 216 -8.53 -9.76 6.25
CA HIS A 216 -9.85 -9.63 6.86
C HIS A 216 -10.56 -8.43 6.26
N ILE A 217 -11.86 -8.56 6.03
CA ILE A 217 -12.69 -7.44 5.62
C ILE A 217 -13.68 -7.18 6.76
N TRP A 218 -13.66 -5.95 7.23
CA TRP A 218 -14.42 -5.53 8.41
C TRP A 218 -15.44 -4.48 8.02
N LYS A 219 -16.50 -4.42 8.81
CA LYS A 219 -17.42 -3.28 8.80
C LYS A 219 -17.19 -2.52 10.09
N PRO A 220 -16.40 -1.45 10.07
CA PRO A 220 -16.03 -0.81 11.35
C PRO A 220 -17.21 -0.21 12.10
N SER A 221 -18.25 0.23 11.38
CA SER A 221 -19.39 0.86 12.05
C SER A 221 -20.08 -0.10 13.02
N THR A 222 -20.04 -1.40 12.75
CA THR A 222 -20.62 -2.40 13.64
C THR A 222 -19.55 -3.25 14.33
N ARG A 223 -18.28 -2.96 14.08
CA ARG A 223 -17.14 -3.70 14.60
C ARG A 223 -17.22 -5.19 14.25
N SER A 224 -17.73 -5.48 13.05
CA SER A 224 -17.95 -6.84 12.59
C SER A 224 -16.88 -7.28 11.63
N LEU A 225 -16.40 -8.51 11.80
CA LEU A 225 -15.58 -9.16 10.79
C LEU A 225 -16.52 -9.83 9.81
N LEU A 226 -16.45 -9.38 8.54
CA LEU A 226 -17.39 -9.89 7.54
C LEU A 226 -16.83 -11.10 6.82
N VAL A 227 -15.56 -11.06 6.43
CA VAL A 227 -14.98 -12.09 5.57
C VAL A 227 -13.53 -12.27 5.93
N GLN A 228 -13.07 -13.52 5.91
CA GLN A 228 -11.64 -13.84 5.94
C GLN A 228 -11.24 -14.39 4.60
N LEU A 229 -10.16 -13.83 4.03
CA LEU A 229 -9.64 -14.29 2.74
C LEU A 229 -8.37 -15.07 3.01
N LYS A 230 -8.37 -16.34 2.67
CA LYS A 230 -7.24 -17.23 2.93
C LYS A 230 -6.71 -17.80 1.62
N GLY A 231 -5.41 -17.98 1.54
CA GLY A 231 -4.82 -18.52 0.33
C GLY A 231 -3.41 -18.06 0.04
N HIS A 232 -2.99 -16.95 0.64
CA HIS A 232 -1.59 -16.55 0.51
C HIS A 232 -0.71 -17.51 1.30
N VAL A 233 0.50 -17.71 0.80
CA VAL A 233 1.43 -18.64 1.45
C VAL A 233 2.47 -17.93 2.30
N THR A 234 2.47 -16.60 2.25
CA THR A 234 3.41 -15.82 3.06
C THR A 234 2.81 -14.45 3.30
N TRP A 235 3.61 -13.51 3.75
CA TRP A 235 3.15 -12.21 4.19
C TRP A 235 2.37 -11.49 3.10
N VAL A 236 1.24 -10.90 3.48
CA VAL A 236 0.49 -9.98 2.63
C VAL A 236 1.07 -8.59 2.87
N LYS A 237 1.52 -7.95 1.80
CA LYS A 237 2.19 -6.66 1.95
C LYS A 237 1.34 -5.50 1.43
N SER A 238 0.49 -5.74 0.46
CA SER A 238 -0.31 -4.66 -0.13
C SER A 238 -1.66 -5.19 -0.55
N ILE A 239 -2.69 -4.37 -0.35
CA ILE A 239 -4.05 -4.69 -0.76
C ILE A 239 -4.65 -3.44 -1.37
N ALA A 240 -5.64 -3.64 -2.27
CA ALA A 240 -6.32 -2.53 -2.92
C ALA A 240 -7.71 -2.97 -3.32
N PHE A 241 -8.67 -2.09 -3.10
CA PHE A 241 -10.04 -2.34 -3.54
C PHE A 241 -10.27 -1.81 -4.95
N UNK A 242 -11.03 -2.42 -5.65
CA UNK A 242 -11.48 -1.99 -6.81
C UNK A 242 -12.27 -0.87 -6.49
N PRO A 243 -12.37 0.08 -7.44
CA PRO A 243 -13.13 1.29 -7.14
C PRO A 243 -14.58 1.07 -6.70
N ASP A 244 -15.24 0.07 -7.23
CA ASP A 244 -16.62 -0.18 -6.83
C ASP A 244 -16.72 -1.06 -5.58
N GLY A 245 -15.61 -1.48 -5.02
CA GLY A 245 -15.60 -2.25 -3.79
C GLY A 245 -15.92 -3.72 -3.94
N SER A 246 -16.23 -4.20 -5.14
CA SER A 246 -16.64 -5.58 -5.32
C SER A 246 -15.49 -6.57 -5.27
N GLN A 247 -14.30 -6.12 -5.58
CA GLN A 247 -13.11 -6.97 -5.63
C GLN A 247 -11.97 -6.34 -4.87
N LEU A 248 -11.03 -7.19 -4.47
CA LEU A 248 -9.83 -6.78 -3.76
C LEU A 248 -8.64 -7.49 -4.40
N ALA A 249 -7.57 -6.75 -4.59
CA ALA A 249 -6.30 -7.34 -5.03
C ALA A 249 -5.36 -7.39 -3.86
N SER A 250 -4.53 -8.44 -3.80
CA SER A 250 -3.55 -8.59 -2.73
C SER A 250 -2.26 -9.13 -3.29
N ALA A 251 -1.15 -8.69 -2.68
CA ALA A 251 0.19 -9.08 -3.11
C ALA A 251 1.13 -9.01 -1.93
N GLY A 252 2.27 -9.68 -2.05
CA GLY A 252 3.22 -9.66 -0.98
C GLY A 252 4.51 -10.38 -1.33
N TYR A 253 4.95 -11.23 -0.44
CA TYR A 253 6.25 -11.89 -0.54
C TYR A 253 6.19 -13.23 -1.27
N SER A 254 5.05 -13.58 -1.83
CA SER A 254 4.95 -14.77 -2.67
C SER A 254 4.98 -14.33 -4.11
N HIS A 255 5.29 -15.08 -5.03
CA HIS A 255 5.32 -14.68 -6.44
C HIS A 255 3.93 -14.57 -7.04
N MET A 256 2.93 -14.31 -6.20
CA MET A 256 1.54 -14.35 -6.63
C MET A 256 0.83 -13.04 -6.32
N VAL A 257 -0.09 -12.69 -7.22
CA VAL A 257 -1.07 -11.64 -6.98
C VAL A 257 -2.43 -12.32 -7.03
N LYS A 258 -3.26 -12.05 -6.05
CA LYS A 258 -4.59 -12.65 -5.98
C LYS A 258 -5.65 -11.58 -6.08
N VAL A 259 -6.75 -11.92 -6.75
CA VAL A 259 -7.93 -11.07 -6.83
C VAL A 259 -9.09 -11.83 -6.20
N TRP A 260 -9.78 -11.16 -5.31
CA TRP A 260 -10.82 -11.79 -4.49
C TRP A 260 -12.16 -11.13 -4.73
N ASP A 261 -13.23 -11.93 -4.58
CA ASP A 261 -14.58 -11.42 -4.53
C ASP A 261 -14.89 -11.05 -3.10
N CYS A 262 -15.18 -9.77 -2.85
CA CYS A 262 -15.37 -9.31 -1.47
C CYS A 262 -16.67 -9.82 -0.85
N ASN A 263 -17.64 -10.16 -1.66
CA ASN A 263 -18.92 -10.61 -1.12
C ASN A 263 -18.87 -12.07 -0.69
N THR A 264 -18.18 -12.91 -1.43
CA THR A 264 -18.15 -14.34 -1.13
C THR A 264 -16.89 -14.76 -0.42
N GLY A 265 -15.83 -13.96 -0.50
CA GLY A 265 -14.54 -14.35 0.03
C GLY A 265 -13.74 -15.29 -0.84
N LYS A 266 -14.24 -15.57 -2.05
CA LYS A 266 -13.56 -16.51 -2.94
C LYS A 266 -12.49 -15.80 -3.74
N CYS A 267 -11.39 -16.50 -3.96
CA CYS A 267 -10.34 -16.03 -4.85
C CYS A 267 -10.81 -16.20 -6.29
N ILE A 268 -10.88 -15.10 -7.03
CA ILE A 268 -11.33 -15.12 -8.42
C ILE A 268 -10.19 -15.51 -9.34
N GLU A 269 -9.00 -14.95 -9.08
CA GLU A 269 -7.87 -15.15 -9.96
C GLU A 269 -6.59 -15.18 -9.14
N THR A 270 -5.64 -15.96 -9.61
CA THR A 270 -4.29 -15.97 -9.08
C THR A 270 -3.33 -15.84 -10.25
N LEU A 271 -2.42 -14.89 -10.16
CA LEU A 271 -1.34 -14.71 -11.13
C LEU A 271 -0.04 -15.11 -10.48
N LYS A 272 0.64 -16.09 -11.08
CA LYS A 272 1.94 -16.54 -10.59
C LYS A 272 3.06 -15.94 -11.40
N GLY A 273 4.25 -15.97 -10.85
CA GLY A 273 5.45 -15.51 -11.56
C GLY A 273 5.50 -14.02 -11.73
N VAL A 274 4.77 -13.30 -10.90
CA VAL A 274 4.73 -11.85 -11.01
C VAL A 274 6.06 -11.30 -10.50
N LEU A 275 6.06 -10.70 -9.35
CA LEU A 275 7.27 -10.12 -8.78
C LEU A 275 7.71 -10.95 -7.59
N ASP A 276 9.02 -11.01 -7.35
CA ASP A 276 9.50 -11.72 -6.16
C ASP A 276 8.92 -11.12 -4.90
N VAL A 277 8.97 -9.78 -4.82
CA VAL A 277 8.34 -9.05 -3.72
C VAL A 277 7.52 -7.95 -4.34
N ALA A 278 6.24 -7.92 -4.03
CA ALA A 278 5.36 -6.84 -4.49
C ALA A 278 5.20 -5.84 -3.36
N HIS A 279 5.65 -4.61 -3.60
CA HIS A 279 5.61 -3.56 -2.58
C HIS A 279 4.31 -2.80 -2.58
N ALA A 280 3.63 -2.70 -3.72
CA ALA A 280 2.39 -1.96 -3.81
C ALA A 280 1.52 -2.51 -4.91
N CYS A 281 0.22 -2.48 -4.69
CA CYS A 281 -0.74 -2.71 -5.75
C CYS A 281 -1.83 -1.65 -5.65
N ALA A 282 -2.43 -1.32 -6.79
CA ALA A 282 -3.47 -0.30 -6.82
C ALA A 282 -4.34 -0.51 -8.04
N PHE A 283 -5.65 -0.41 -7.85
CA PHE A 283 -6.56 -0.26 -8.97
C PHE A 283 -6.66 1.20 -9.32
N ILE A 284 -6.46 1.54 -10.58
CA ILE A 284 -6.61 2.91 -11.01
C ILE A 284 -7.99 3.12 -11.62
N PRO A 285 -8.40 4.37 -11.85
CA PRO A 285 -9.80 4.61 -12.21
C PRO A 285 -10.28 3.89 -13.47
N ASP A 286 -9.40 3.57 -14.41
CA ASP A 286 -9.84 2.86 -15.61
C ASP A 286 -9.94 1.35 -15.42
N GLY A 287 -9.72 0.87 -14.20
CA GLY A 287 -9.89 -0.54 -13.89
C GLY A 287 -8.64 -1.38 -13.97
N LYS A 288 -7.54 -0.82 -14.43
CA LYS A 288 -6.28 -1.56 -14.43
C LYS A 288 -5.77 -1.77 -13.03
N LEU A 289 -5.14 -2.91 -12.83
CA LEU A 289 -4.43 -3.19 -11.58
C LEU A 289 -2.95 -3.02 -11.84
N LEU A 290 -2.33 -2.16 -11.06
CA LEU A 290 -0.89 -1.92 -11.14
C LEU A 290 -0.22 -2.60 -9.95
N VAL A 291 0.88 -3.29 -10.21
CA VAL A 291 1.64 -3.95 -9.15
C VAL A 291 3.10 -3.58 -9.32
N SER A 292 3.69 -3.06 -8.26
CA SER A 292 5.07 -2.62 -8.26
C SER A 292 5.89 -3.46 -7.29
N GLY A 293 7.10 -3.78 -7.68
CA GLY A 293 7.99 -4.54 -6.80
C GLY A 293 9.32 -4.75 -7.47
N ALA A 294 9.94 -5.87 -7.17
CA ALA A 294 11.24 -6.20 -7.70
C ALA A 294 11.32 -7.68 -8.04
N ALA A 295 12.07 -7.97 -9.09
CA ALA A 295 12.28 -9.34 -9.52
C ALA A 295 13.53 -9.97 -8.92
N ASP A 296 14.45 -9.16 -8.45
CA ASP A 296 15.72 -9.65 -7.92
C ASP A 296 15.62 -9.81 -6.42
N GLN A 297 15.41 -11.02 -5.98
CA GLN A 297 15.26 -11.31 -4.56
C GLN A 297 16.47 -10.86 -3.75
N ALA A 298 17.66 -11.07 -4.32
CA ALA A 298 18.86 -10.83 -3.54
C ALA A 298 19.04 -9.35 -3.25
N ARG A 299 18.68 -8.50 -4.20
CA ARG A 299 19.02 -7.09 -4.08
C ARG A 299 17.83 -6.16 -4.10
N CYS A 300 16.77 -6.54 -4.83
CA CYS A 300 15.58 -5.70 -4.97
C CYS A 300 15.94 -4.29 -5.42
N GLN A 301 16.94 -4.18 -6.30
CA GLN A 301 17.44 -2.88 -6.72
C GLN A 301 16.88 -2.42 -8.06
N SER A 302 16.18 -3.30 -8.77
CA SER A 302 15.64 -2.99 -10.08
C SER A 302 14.13 -3.09 -10.02
N PRO A 303 13.45 -1.96 -9.82
CA PRO A 303 12.00 -2.04 -9.70
C PRO A 303 11.36 -2.41 -11.03
N LEU A 304 10.26 -3.09 -10.93
CA LEU A 304 9.43 -3.48 -12.06
C LEU A 304 7.99 -3.11 -11.76
N LEU A 305 7.23 -2.96 -12.81
CA LEU A 305 5.81 -2.68 -12.68
C LEU A 305 5.04 -3.58 -13.63
N ASP A 306 4.04 -4.25 -13.12
CA ASP A 306 3.10 -5.02 -13.93
C ASP A 306 1.78 -4.28 -13.99
N GLN A 307 1.29 -4.10 -15.21
CA GLN A 307 -0.05 -3.56 -15.47
C GLN A 307 -0.94 -4.72 -15.86
N ILE A 308 -2.02 -4.89 -15.14
CA ILE A 308 -2.89 -6.05 -15.30
C ILE A 308 -4.27 -5.56 -15.67
N THR A 309 -4.80 -6.11 -16.77
CA THR A 309 -6.14 -5.75 -17.22
C THR A 309 -6.89 -7.01 -17.58
N ARG A 310 -8.22 -6.88 -17.67
CA ARG A 310 -9.04 -8.01 -18.03
C ARG A 310 -9.25 -8.15 -19.52
N SER A 311 -8.83 -7.17 -20.30
CA SER A 311 -9.05 -7.19 -21.74
C SER A 311 -7.72 -7.03 -22.45
N LEU A 312 -7.43 -7.97 -23.35
CA LEU A 312 -6.21 -7.86 -24.15
C LEU A 312 -6.24 -6.66 -25.06
N SER A 313 -7.42 -6.18 -25.42
CA SER A 313 -7.52 -5.02 -26.31
C SER A 313 -7.16 -3.72 -25.57
N ASP A 314 -7.10 -3.74 -24.25
CA ASP A 314 -6.78 -2.53 -23.49
C ASP A 314 -5.29 -2.23 -23.48
N ILE A 315 -4.46 -3.16 -23.88
CA ILE A 315 -3.02 -2.93 -23.88
C ILE A 315 -2.44 -3.42 -25.20
N SER A 316 -1.41 -2.71 -25.65
CA SER A 316 -0.62 -3.13 -26.79
C SER A 316 0.61 -3.85 -26.24
N PRO A 317 0.74 -5.14 -26.49
CA PRO A 317 1.86 -5.87 -25.90
C PRO A 317 3.17 -5.34 -26.44
N PRO A 318 4.10 -4.93 -25.59
CA PRO A 318 5.41 -4.56 -26.06
C PRO A 318 6.24 -5.79 -26.36
N GLN A 319 7.42 -5.57 -26.91
CA GLN A 319 8.29 -6.68 -27.26
C GLN A 319 8.69 -7.52 -26.06
N TRP A 320 8.74 -6.90 -24.91
CA TRP A 320 9.12 -7.58 -23.68
C TRP A 320 7.89 -8.00 -22.87
N PHE A 321 6.81 -8.28 -23.54
CA PHE A 321 5.59 -8.68 -22.86
C PHE A 321 5.84 -9.88 -21.95
N SER A 322 5.27 -9.83 -20.74
CA SER A 322 5.45 -10.86 -19.74
C SER A 322 4.76 -12.16 -20.15
N ASP A 323 5.36 -13.29 -19.79
CA ASP A 323 4.77 -14.60 -20.00
C ASP A 323 3.86 -15.03 -18.87
N LEU A 324 3.49 -14.14 -17.99
CA LEU A 324 2.64 -14.48 -16.88
C LEU A 324 1.30 -15.01 -17.35
N LYS A 325 0.79 -16.02 -16.66
CA LYS A 325 -0.48 -16.63 -17.01
C LYS A 325 -1.38 -16.66 -15.79
N PRO A 326 -2.69 -16.43 -16.02
CA PRO A 326 -3.64 -16.63 -14.92
C PRO A 326 -3.68 -18.10 -14.53
N VAL A 327 -3.90 -18.33 -13.26
CA VAL A 327 -4.04 -19.67 -12.71
C VAL A 327 -5.48 -19.80 -12.26
N SER A 328 -5.98 -21.05 -12.18
CA SER A 328 -7.33 -21.25 -11.72
C SER A 328 -7.54 -20.61 -10.35
N PRO A 329 -8.78 -20.23 -10.03
CA PRO A 329 -9.01 -19.50 -8.78
C PRO A 329 -8.48 -20.25 -7.57
N CYS A 330 -7.70 -19.57 -6.78
CA CYS A 330 -7.20 -20.03 -5.50
C CYS A 330 -6.65 -21.44 -5.52
N PRO A 331 -5.62 -21.71 -6.32
CA PRO A 331 -4.97 -23.00 -6.22
C PRO A 331 -4.31 -23.17 -4.87
N GLU A 332 -3.89 -24.42 -4.61
CA GLU A 332 -3.19 -24.71 -3.37
C GLU A 332 -1.99 -23.78 -3.20
N PRO A 333 -1.82 -23.19 -2.02
CA PRO A 333 -0.65 -22.35 -1.81
C PRO A 333 0.65 -23.12 -1.93
N MET A 334 1.63 -22.47 -2.51
CA MET A 334 2.97 -23.04 -2.59
C MET A 334 3.72 -22.81 -1.29
N GLN A 335 4.69 -23.68 -1.04
CA GLN A 335 5.56 -23.48 0.10
C GLN A 335 6.32 -22.15 -0.07
N PRO A 336 6.51 -21.41 0.99
CA PRO A 336 7.23 -20.15 0.87
C PRO A 336 8.69 -20.39 0.55
N GLY A 337 9.08 -20.32 -0.66
CA GLY A 337 10.39 -20.72 -1.13
C GLY A 337 11.54 -20.06 -0.40
N GLY A 338 11.82 -20.49 0.79
CA GLY A 338 12.94 -19.96 1.55
C GLY A 338 12.78 -18.57 2.09
N MET A 339 11.62 -17.99 2.00
CA MET A 339 11.40 -16.67 2.55
C MET A 339 11.40 -16.72 4.06
N ASN A 340 12.24 -15.92 4.68
CA ASN A 340 12.33 -15.85 6.13
C ASN A 340 11.89 -14.47 6.59
N SER A 341 11.25 -14.44 7.70
CA SER A 341 10.79 -13.19 8.26
C SER A 341 11.90 -12.33 8.84
#